data_d3ed76c58d9a2e0b1142fa4f6f62bfff
#
_entry.id   d3ed76c58d9a2e0b1142fa4f6f62bfff
#
_cell.length_a   1.000
_cell.length_b   1.000
_cell.length_c   1.000
_cell.angle_alpha   90.00
_cell.angle_beta   90.00
_cell.angle_gamma   90.00
#
_symmetry.space_group_name_H-M   'P 1'
#
loop_
_entity.id
_entity.type
_entity.pdbx_description
1 polymer ?
#
loop_
_entity_poly.entity_id
_entity_poly.type
_entity_poly.pdbx_seq_one_letter_code
_entity_poly.pdbx_strand_id
1 'polypeptide(L)'
;FRYSDKYKKYSLDMHVNVTRDEFLKQFDPEALAKDIISTGAEAGMMYIQSHYGYSYWPTKVGEMHPGLIGNEDAFKRLYDEMHKGGMDVDVYFSMIYNNWAYDHHPEWRIKDINGNYSRDKGRRFGLCCPNSEGYKKFCRDQIADFTEYVGPYEAFFADMTFWPTVCYCDNCRARWEKEVGGEMPRIVNWKDERWKLFQRKREEWLQDYMQYIYDSVKMV
;
A
#
# COMPACT_ATOMS: atom_id res chain seq x y z
N PHE A 1 18.24 6.06 19.49
CA PHE A 1 17.40 4.84 19.53
C PHE A 1 16.78 4.66 18.16
N ARG A 2 16.70 3.40 17.69
CA ARG A 2 16.04 3.06 16.43
C ARG A 2 14.59 2.68 16.72
N TYR A 3 13.69 2.85 15.75
CA TYR A 3 12.31 2.37 15.85
C TYR A 3 12.21 0.89 16.27
N SER A 4 13.17 0.05 15.84
CA SER A 4 13.29 -1.35 16.24
C SER A 4 13.46 -1.56 17.75
N ASP A 5 14.00 -0.57 18.46
CA ASP A 5 14.30 -0.66 19.92
C ASP A 5 13.06 -0.32 20.76
N LYS A 6 12.00 0.20 20.13
CA LYS A 6 10.74 0.52 20.82
C LYS A 6 9.97 -0.75 21.15
N TYR A 7 9.60 -0.90 22.41
CA TYR A 7 8.88 -2.09 22.90
C TYR A 7 7.37 -1.95 22.73
N LYS A 8 6.79 -0.82 23.16
CA LYS A 8 5.35 -0.57 23.07
C LYS A 8 5.01 0.19 21.80
N LYS A 9 4.33 -0.47 20.87
CA LYS A 9 3.89 0.11 19.62
C LYS A 9 2.36 0.07 19.54
N TYR A 10 1.76 1.17 19.16
CA TYR A 10 0.31 1.29 18.97
C TYR A 10 -0.05 1.22 17.50
N SER A 11 -1.01 0.40 17.15
CA SER A 11 -1.55 0.33 15.78
C SER A 11 -3.06 0.50 15.80
N LEU A 12 -3.55 1.49 15.09
CA LEU A 12 -4.97 1.70 14.84
C LEU A 12 -5.26 1.40 13.37
N ASP A 13 -6.13 0.43 13.11
CA ASP A 13 -6.57 0.12 11.74
C ASP A 13 -7.49 1.22 11.22
N MET A 14 -7.03 1.91 10.18
CA MET A 14 -7.76 3.01 9.54
C MET A 14 -8.13 2.70 8.09
N HIS A 15 -8.65 1.51 7.83
CA HIS A 15 -9.25 1.17 6.54
C HIS A 15 -10.62 1.83 6.38
N VAL A 16 -10.63 3.16 6.32
CA VAL A 16 -11.85 3.96 6.26
C VAL A 16 -12.43 3.97 4.85
N ASN A 17 -13.71 3.60 4.74
CA ASN A 17 -14.43 3.52 3.47
C ASN A 17 -14.81 4.93 2.97
N VAL A 18 -14.84 5.10 1.66
CA VAL A 18 -15.24 6.36 0.99
C VAL A 18 -16.72 6.39 0.57
N THR A 19 -17.48 5.30 0.81
CA THR A 19 -18.89 5.20 0.36
C THR A 19 -19.87 5.97 1.24
N ARG A 20 -19.41 6.50 2.37
CA ARG A 20 -20.22 7.32 3.29
C ARG A 20 -19.51 8.63 3.56
N ASP A 21 -20.20 9.71 3.32
CA ASP A 21 -19.68 11.08 3.46
C ASP A 21 -19.34 11.47 4.90
N GLU A 22 -19.93 10.79 5.89
CA GLU A 22 -19.68 11.09 7.31
C GLU A 22 -18.34 10.57 7.84
N PHE A 23 -17.69 9.61 7.14
CA PHE A 23 -16.42 9.08 7.58
C PHE A 23 -15.31 10.13 7.52
N LEU A 24 -14.56 10.26 8.60
CA LEU A 24 -13.49 11.24 8.86
C LEU A 24 -13.94 12.70 8.98
N LYS A 25 -15.22 13.05 8.79
CA LYS A 25 -15.68 14.44 8.96
C LYS A 25 -15.54 14.99 10.40
N GLN A 26 -15.59 14.08 11.38
CA GLN A 26 -15.43 14.43 12.80
C GLN A 26 -14.09 13.94 13.33
N PHE A 27 -13.13 13.67 12.45
CA PHE A 27 -11.81 13.20 12.85
C PHE A 27 -11.06 14.32 13.60
N ASP A 28 -10.76 14.06 14.87
CA ASP A 28 -10.02 14.96 15.76
C ASP A 28 -8.62 14.36 15.99
N PRO A 29 -7.62 14.83 15.25
CA PRO A 29 -6.26 14.28 15.34
C PRO A 29 -5.59 14.58 16.68
N GLU A 30 -5.88 15.70 17.32
CA GLU A 30 -5.33 16.09 18.61
C GLU A 30 -5.86 15.18 19.74
N ALA A 31 -7.17 14.91 19.72
CA ALA A 31 -7.78 13.98 20.66
C ALA A 31 -7.22 12.57 20.48
N LEU A 32 -7.12 12.08 19.24
CA LEU A 32 -6.55 10.77 18.95
C LEU A 32 -5.08 10.67 19.37
N ALA A 33 -4.26 11.67 19.06
CA ALA A 33 -2.85 11.69 19.49
C ALA A 33 -2.73 11.61 21.01
N LYS A 34 -3.53 12.40 21.73
CA LYS A 34 -3.58 12.39 23.19
C LYS A 34 -3.94 11.02 23.74
N ASP A 35 -4.94 10.37 23.16
CA ASP A 35 -5.36 9.03 23.59
C ASP A 35 -4.25 8.00 23.35
N ILE A 36 -3.61 8.01 22.17
CA ILE A 36 -2.49 7.11 21.86
C ILE A 36 -1.33 7.34 22.84
N ILE A 37 -0.90 8.59 23.06
CA ILE A 37 0.17 8.96 23.98
C ILE A 37 -0.16 8.47 25.40
N SER A 38 -1.42 8.59 25.84
CA SER A 38 -1.86 8.17 27.16
C SER A 38 -1.70 6.67 27.43
N THR A 39 -1.61 5.84 26.39
CA THR A 39 -1.35 4.40 26.52
C THR A 39 0.07 4.08 26.97
N GLY A 40 0.97 5.07 26.92
CA GLY A 40 2.41 4.89 27.16
C GLY A 40 3.10 4.15 26.02
N ALA A 41 2.54 4.17 24.83
CA ALA A 41 3.22 3.67 23.62
C ALA A 41 4.39 4.58 23.25
N GLU A 42 5.46 3.97 22.74
CA GLU A 42 6.71 4.65 22.33
C GLU A 42 6.71 4.95 20.83
N ALA A 43 5.86 4.26 20.08
CA ALA A 43 5.66 4.48 18.65
C ALA A 43 4.19 4.24 18.28
N GLY A 44 3.72 4.95 17.24
CA GLY A 44 2.37 4.81 16.73
C GLY A 44 2.33 4.67 15.22
N MET A 45 1.46 3.80 14.72
CA MET A 45 1.23 3.65 13.29
C MET A 45 0.23 4.71 12.81
N MET A 46 0.61 5.39 11.74
CA MET A 46 -0.24 6.35 11.03
C MET A 46 -0.49 5.86 9.61
N TYR A 47 -1.74 5.74 9.23
CA TYR A 47 -2.11 5.39 7.85
C TYR A 47 -1.93 6.59 6.93
N ILE A 48 -1.22 6.41 5.83
CA ILE A 48 -1.13 7.42 4.77
C ILE A 48 -2.09 7.12 3.62
N GLN A 49 -2.43 5.88 3.44
CA GLN A 49 -3.55 5.41 2.61
C GLN A 49 -3.94 4.00 3.07
N SER A 50 -5.10 3.53 2.65
CA SER A 50 -5.61 2.21 3.00
C SER A 50 -5.86 1.36 1.75
N HIS A 51 -6.42 0.16 1.90
CA HIS A 51 -6.83 -0.68 0.77
C HIS A 51 -7.87 -0.01 -0.15
N TYR A 52 -8.53 1.05 0.30
CA TYR A 52 -9.39 1.87 -0.56
C TYR A 52 -8.61 2.76 -1.52
N GLY A 53 -7.30 3.00 -1.26
CA GLY A 53 -6.39 3.69 -2.16
C GLY A 53 -6.50 5.22 -2.15
N TYR A 54 -7.39 5.79 -1.34
CA TYR A 54 -7.47 7.23 -1.13
C TYR A 54 -6.44 7.69 -0.11
N SER A 55 -5.77 8.79 -0.40
CA SER A 55 -4.73 9.37 0.44
C SER A 55 -5.32 10.13 1.63
N TYR A 56 -4.64 10.10 2.77
CA TYR A 56 -5.05 10.84 3.97
C TYR A 56 -4.32 12.18 4.12
N TRP A 57 -3.86 12.73 2.99
CA TRP A 57 -3.26 14.07 2.87
C TRP A 57 -3.70 14.69 1.54
N PRO A 58 -3.56 16.01 1.35
CA PRO A 58 -3.90 16.71 0.09
C PRO A 58 -2.87 16.38 -1.00
N THR A 59 -2.97 15.15 -1.54
CA THR A 59 -2.01 14.57 -2.47
C THR A 59 -2.03 15.23 -3.85
N LYS A 60 -0.86 15.28 -4.50
CA LYS A 60 -0.69 15.57 -5.94
C LYS A 60 -0.75 14.30 -6.79
N VAL A 61 -0.76 13.11 -6.15
CA VAL A 61 -0.68 11.80 -6.80
C VAL A 61 -1.83 10.91 -6.34
N GLY A 62 -2.85 10.76 -7.17
CA GLY A 62 -4.08 10.08 -6.81
C GLY A 62 -5.14 11.05 -6.27
N GLU A 63 -5.89 10.64 -5.27
CA GLU A 63 -7.01 11.40 -4.73
C GLU A 63 -7.06 11.33 -3.20
N MET A 64 -7.35 12.44 -2.57
CA MET A 64 -7.54 12.52 -1.12
C MET A 64 -8.89 11.94 -0.72
N HIS A 65 -8.95 11.33 0.48
CA HIS A 65 -10.19 10.81 1.04
C HIS A 65 -11.24 11.94 1.19
N PRO A 66 -12.44 11.78 0.60
CA PRO A 66 -13.45 12.87 0.55
C PRO A 66 -13.92 13.32 1.94
N GLY A 67 -13.86 12.45 2.93
CA GLY A 67 -14.21 12.78 4.32
C GLY A 67 -13.25 13.76 5.00
N LEU A 68 -12.10 14.06 4.38
CA LEU A 68 -11.13 15.05 4.89
C LEU A 68 -11.31 16.45 4.29
N ILE A 69 -12.28 16.63 3.38
CA ILE A 69 -12.58 17.95 2.81
C ILE A 69 -13.00 18.90 3.95
N GLY A 70 -12.27 20.00 4.11
CA GLY A 70 -12.40 20.95 5.22
C GLY A 70 -11.57 20.61 6.47
N ASN A 71 -10.80 19.52 6.44
CA ASN A 71 -9.86 19.08 7.48
C ASN A 71 -8.64 18.37 6.85
N GLU A 72 -8.15 18.94 5.74
CA GLU A 72 -7.15 18.30 4.86
C GLU A 72 -5.80 18.05 5.55
N ASP A 73 -5.49 18.82 6.59
CA ASP A 73 -4.26 18.74 7.37
C ASP A 73 -4.35 17.82 8.59
N ALA A 74 -5.48 17.14 8.79
CA ALA A 74 -5.74 16.36 10.00
C ALA A 74 -4.65 15.29 10.27
N PHE A 75 -4.19 14.58 9.25
CA PHE A 75 -3.14 13.56 9.43
C PHE A 75 -1.76 14.19 9.66
N LYS A 76 -1.48 15.38 9.12
CA LYS A 76 -0.27 16.15 9.45
C LYS A 76 -0.28 16.58 10.92
N ARG A 77 -1.42 17.06 11.41
CA ARG A 77 -1.58 17.43 12.83
C ARG A 77 -1.44 16.21 13.74
N LEU A 78 -2.02 15.05 13.37
CA LEU A 78 -1.83 13.82 14.10
C LEU A 78 -0.33 13.45 14.20
N TYR A 79 0.39 13.49 13.08
CA TYR A 79 1.82 13.27 13.01
C TYR A 79 2.60 14.22 13.94
N ASP A 80 2.32 15.53 13.86
CA ASP A 80 3.00 16.53 14.64
C ASP A 80 2.77 16.36 16.15
N GLU A 81 1.52 16.05 16.55
CA GLU A 81 1.20 15.82 17.96
C GLU A 81 1.81 14.52 18.51
N MET A 82 1.92 13.46 17.70
CA MET A 82 2.60 12.24 18.10
C MET A 82 4.10 12.52 18.34
N HIS A 83 4.79 13.19 17.43
CA HIS A 83 6.20 13.57 17.61
C HIS A 83 6.40 14.53 18.79
N LYS A 84 5.53 15.52 18.96
CA LYS A 84 5.55 16.43 20.13
C LYS A 84 5.39 15.67 21.45
N GLY A 85 4.62 14.56 21.44
CA GLY A 85 4.49 13.64 22.55
C GLY A 85 5.67 12.68 22.75
N GLY A 86 6.72 12.79 21.92
CA GLY A 86 7.93 11.96 21.99
C GLY A 86 7.77 10.56 21.40
N MET A 87 6.78 10.35 20.55
CA MET A 87 6.55 9.06 19.88
C MET A 87 7.28 9.02 18.53
N ASP A 88 7.80 7.85 18.18
CA ASP A 88 8.18 7.54 16.80
C ASP A 88 6.92 7.28 15.95
N VAL A 89 6.97 7.62 14.67
CA VAL A 89 5.86 7.40 13.74
C VAL A 89 6.22 6.32 12.72
N ASP A 90 5.36 5.32 12.61
CA ASP A 90 5.39 4.29 11.58
C ASP A 90 4.28 4.58 10.56
N VAL A 91 4.65 4.81 9.30
CA VAL A 91 3.67 5.11 8.26
C VAL A 91 3.23 3.84 7.53
N TYR A 92 1.92 3.60 7.52
CA TYR A 92 1.30 2.46 6.85
C TYR A 92 1.00 2.76 5.38
N PHE A 93 1.38 1.85 4.51
CA PHE A 93 1.09 1.90 3.07
C PHE A 93 0.62 0.54 2.53
N SER A 94 -0.52 0.51 1.85
CA SER A 94 -1.05 -0.71 1.21
C SER A 94 -0.41 -0.94 -0.16
N MET A 95 0.25 -2.09 -0.35
CA MET A 95 1.12 -2.34 -1.50
C MET A 95 0.40 -2.89 -2.73
N ILE A 96 -0.52 -3.82 -2.55
CA ILE A 96 -1.18 -4.56 -3.65
C ILE A 96 -2.68 -4.29 -3.69
N TYR A 97 -3.28 -4.08 -2.52
CA TYR A 97 -4.69 -3.73 -2.40
C TYR A 97 -4.87 -2.22 -2.56
N ASN A 98 -5.54 -1.79 -3.63
CA ASN A 98 -5.77 -0.37 -3.88
C ASN A 98 -7.00 -0.19 -4.79
N ASN A 99 -8.14 0.17 -4.21
CA ASN A 99 -9.38 0.34 -4.97
C ASN A 99 -9.30 1.53 -5.93
N TRP A 100 -8.75 2.64 -5.49
CA TRP A 100 -8.63 3.82 -6.34
C TRP A 100 -7.80 3.53 -7.61
N ALA A 101 -6.60 2.99 -7.43
CA ALA A 101 -5.74 2.64 -8.55
C ALA A 101 -6.36 1.55 -9.45
N TYR A 102 -7.03 0.56 -8.85
CA TYR A 102 -7.74 -0.48 -9.57
C TYR A 102 -8.88 0.09 -10.43
N ASP A 103 -9.64 1.05 -9.92
CA ASP A 103 -10.79 1.61 -10.63
C ASP A 103 -10.35 2.56 -11.77
N HIS A 104 -9.29 3.34 -11.56
CA HIS A 104 -8.81 4.35 -12.51
C HIS A 104 -7.82 3.79 -13.55
N HIS A 105 -7.16 2.65 -13.27
CA HIS A 105 -6.11 2.07 -14.11
C HIS A 105 -6.34 0.58 -14.38
N PRO A 106 -7.24 0.24 -15.33
CA PRO A 106 -7.55 -1.16 -15.67
C PRO A 106 -6.32 -1.99 -16.07
N GLU A 107 -5.32 -1.36 -16.66
CA GLU A 107 -4.07 -1.98 -17.09
C GLU A 107 -3.14 -2.39 -15.94
N TRP A 108 -3.41 -1.90 -14.72
CA TRP A 108 -2.66 -2.29 -13.52
C TRP A 108 -3.26 -3.47 -12.77
N ARG A 109 -4.46 -3.90 -13.15
CA ARG A 109 -5.22 -4.94 -12.42
C ARG A 109 -4.57 -6.30 -12.51
N ILE A 110 -4.58 -7.04 -11.40
CA ILE A 110 -4.32 -8.48 -11.40
C ILE A 110 -5.46 -9.18 -12.15
N LYS A 111 -5.09 -10.02 -13.12
CA LYS A 111 -6.02 -10.82 -13.93
C LYS A 111 -5.75 -12.30 -13.68
N ASP A 112 -6.77 -13.07 -13.39
CA ASP A 112 -6.63 -14.52 -13.24
C ASP A 112 -6.48 -15.25 -14.58
N ILE A 113 -6.33 -16.58 -14.53
CA ILE A 113 -6.13 -17.44 -15.71
C ILE A 113 -7.31 -17.38 -16.70
N ASN A 114 -8.50 -17.07 -16.22
CA ASN A 114 -9.73 -16.98 -17.03
C ASN A 114 -10.00 -15.55 -17.53
N GLY A 115 -9.11 -14.62 -17.20
CA GLY A 115 -9.24 -13.22 -17.60
C GLY A 115 -10.09 -12.38 -16.65
N ASN A 116 -10.55 -12.94 -15.52
CA ASN A 116 -11.34 -12.19 -14.55
C ASN A 116 -10.46 -11.35 -13.64
N TYR A 117 -10.98 -10.22 -13.20
CA TYR A 117 -10.36 -9.35 -12.20
C TYR A 117 -10.82 -9.72 -10.79
N SER A 118 -10.12 -9.22 -9.78
CA SER A 118 -10.42 -9.55 -8.38
C SER A 118 -11.85 -9.20 -7.95
N ARG A 119 -12.37 -8.04 -8.38
CA ARG A 119 -13.72 -7.57 -8.00
C ARG A 119 -14.83 -8.26 -8.77
N ASP A 120 -14.57 -8.83 -9.96
CA ASP A 120 -15.53 -9.65 -10.70
C ASP A 120 -15.97 -10.89 -9.90
N LYS A 121 -15.15 -11.31 -8.94
CA LYS A 121 -15.41 -12.43 -8.03
C LYS A 121 -15.97 -11.99 -6.65
N GLY A 122 -16.48 -10.78 -6.55
CA GLY A 122 -17.05 -10.25 -5.32
C GLY A 122 -16.03 -9.91 -4.21
N ARG A 123 -14.75 -9.81 -4.52
CA ARG A 123 -13.75 -9.35 -3.54
C ARG A 123 -13.99 -7.88 -3.21
N ARG A 124 -13.83 -7.54 -1.94
CA ARG A 124 -13.98 -6.17 -1.43
C ARG A 124 -12.95 -5.21 -2.00
N PHE A 125 -11.72 -5.70 -2.20
CA PHE A 125 -10.61 -4.87 -2.62
C PHE A 125 -10.11 -5.21 -4.02
N GLY A 126 -9.78 -4.17 -4.79
CA GLY A 126 -9.10 -4.25 -6.05
C GLY A 126 -7.62 -4.61 -5.86
N LEU A 127 -7.10 -5.46 -6.74
CA LEU A 127 -5.73 -5.94 -6.69
C LEU A 127 -4.93 -5.37 -7.85
N CYS A 128 -3.84 -4.65 -7.55
CA CYS A 128 -2.92 -4.10 -8.53
C CYS A 128 -1.67 -4.98 -8.67
N CYS A 129 -1.21 -5.13 -9.91
CA CYS A 129 -0.12 -6.04 -10.24
C CYS A 129 1.25 -5.41 -9.92
N PRO A 130 2.10 -6.04 -9.10
CA PRO A 130 3.45 -5.54 -8.80
C PRO A 130 4.39 -5.54 -10.02
N ASN A 131 4.05 -6.22 -11.12
CA ASN A 131 4.79 -6.16 -12.38
C ASN A 131 4.35 -5.00 -13.29
N SER A 132 3.34 -4.22 -12.91
CA SER A 132 2.95 -3.04 -13.66
C SER A 132 3.90 -1.88 -13.36
N GLU A 133 4.64 -1.42 -14.36
CA GLU A 133 5.55 -0.29 -14.20
C GLU A 133 4.81 1.01 -13.86
N GLY A 134 3.60 1.19 -14.39
CA GLY A 134 2.73 2.31 -14.05
C GLY A 134 2.34 2.30 -12.56
N TYR A 135 1.96 1.13 -12.04
CA TYR A 135 1.61 0.99 -10.62
C TYR A 135 2.81 1.19 -9.69
N LYS A 136 3.96 0.62 -10.03
CA LYS A 136 5.21 0.86 -9.27
C LYS A 136 5.53 2.35 -9.19
N LYS A 137 5.49 3.04 -10.34
CA LYS A 137 5.73 4.48 -10.40
C LYS A 137 4.73 5.25 -9.54
N PHE A 138 3.44 4.91 -9.62
CA PHE A 138 2.39 5.51 -8.80
C PHE A 138 2.69 5.36 -7.30
N CYS A 139 3.05 4.17 -6.83
CA CYS A 139 3.40 3.94 -5.43
C CYS A 139 4.60 4.78 -4.99
N ARG A 140 5.67 4.82 -5.81
CA ARG A 140 6.85 5.64 -5.54
C ARG A 140 6.49 7.13 -5.44
N ASP A 141 5.70 7.61 -6.39
CA ASP A 141 5.35 9.03 -6.47
C ASP A 141 4.44 9.43 -5.29
N GLN A 142 3.55 8.53 -4.83
CA GLN A 142 2.78 8.74 -3.60
C GLN A 142 3.65 8.80 -2.35
N ILE A 143 4.64 7.91 -2.23
CA ILE A 143 5.59 7.90 -1.10
C ILE A 143 6.37 9.22 -1.07
N ALA A 144 6.87 9.67 -2.21
CA ALA A 144 7.61 10.92 -2.32
C ALA A 144 6.73 12.14 -1.98
N ASP A 145 5.50 12.20 -2.53
CA ASP A 145 4.53 13.27 -2.28
C ASP A 145 4.13 13.33 -0.79
N PHE A 146 3.92 12.18 -0.16
CA PHE A 146 3.65 12.12 1.28
C PHE A 146 4.82 12.60 2.12
N THR A 147 6.04 12.14 1.82
CA THR A 147 7.24 12.53 2.56
C THR A 147 7.54 14.04 2.40
N GLU A 148 7.34 14.59 1.20
CA GLU A 148 7.42 16.05 0.99
C GLU A 148 6.41 16.81 1.87
N TYR A 149 5.21 16.25 2.02
CA TYR A 149 4.11 16.89 2.77
C TYR A 149 4.31 16.82 4.29
N VAL A 150 4.67 15.64 4.83
CA VAL A 150 4.69 15.41 6.28
C VAL A 150 6.05 15.63 6.91
N GLY A 151 7.14 15.36 6.19
CA GLY A 151 8.51 15.33 6.66
C GLY A 151 8.98 13.90 7.00
N PRO A 152 10.17 13.75 7.62
CA PRO A 152 10.76 12.44 7.90
C PRO A 152 9.97 11.68 8.98
N TYR A 153 9.90 10.36 8.83
CA TYR A 153 9.27 9.42 9.76
C TYR A 153 10.25 8.28 10.10
N GLU A 154 10.02 7.60 11.23
CA GLU A 154 10.97 6.63 11.77
C GLU A 154 10.86 5.24 11.14
N ALA A 155 9.65 4.87 10.68
CA ALA A 155 9.41 3.58 10.03
C ALA A 155 8.38 3.65 8.91
N PHE A 156 8.45 2.68 8.01
CA PHE A 156 7.50 2.49 6.92
C PHE A 156 6.98 1.06 6.93
N PHE A 157 5.68 0.91 7.11
CA PHE A 157 5.00 -0.39 7.13
C PHE A 157 4.38 -0.67 5.76
N ALA A 158 5.06 -1.48 4.97
CA ALA A 158 4.56 -1.98 3.69
C ALA A 158 3.63 -3.17 3.91
N ASP A 159 2.33 -2.95 3.82
CA ASP A 159 1.33 -4.01 4.01
C ASP A 159 0.95 -4.71 2.70
N MET A 160 0.45 -5.95 2.81
CA MET A 160 0.05 -6.80 1.67
C MET A 160 1.20 -7.12 0.70
N THR A 161 2.34 -7.52 1.26
CA THR A 161 3.56 -7.87 0.54
C THR A 161 3.58 -9.33 0.08
N PHE A 162 2.49 -9.78 -0.57
CA PHE A 162 2.36 -11.15 -1.08
C PHE A 162 1.48 -11.19 -2.33
N TRP A 163 1.61 -12.28 -3.10
CA TRP A 163 0.70 -12.53 -4.21
C TRP A 163 -0.64 -13.08 -3.70
N PRO A 164 -1.73 -12.30 -3.74
CA PRO A 164 -3.03 -12.78 -3.28
C PRO A 164 -3.66 -13.81 -4.23
N THR A 165 -3.17 -13.86 -5.46
CA THR A 165 -3.55 -14.85 -6.50
C THR A 165 -2.49 -14.89 -7.58
N VAL A 166 -2.53 -15.92 -8.44
CA VAL A 166 -1.67 -15.99 -9.63
C VAL A 166 -2.15 -14.97 -10.66
N CYS A 167 -1.25 -14.13 -11.15
CA CYS A 167 -1.55 -13.09 -12.12
C CYS A 167 -1.15 -13.49 -13.53
N TYR A 168 -2.09 -13.35 -14.47
CA TYR A 168 -1.91 -13.58 -15.90
C TYR A 168 -2.18 -12.30 -16.72
N CYS A 169 -2.02 -11.11 -16.14
CA CYS A 169 -2.13 -9.84 -16.86
C CYS A 169 -1.01 -9.67 -17.88
N ASP A 170 -1.15 -8.69 -18.75
CA ASP A 170 -0.21 -8.48 -19.85
C ASP A 170 1.21 -8.12 -19.35
N ASN A 171 1.32 -7.41 -18.22
CA ASN A 171 2.61 -7.14 -17.59
C ASN A 171 3.34 -8.43 -17.15
N CYS A 172 2.60 -9.37 -16.52
CA CYS A 172 3.18 -10.65 -16.11
C CYS A 172 3.55 -11.52 -17.31
N ARG A 173 2.73 -11.54 -18.37
CA ARG A 173 3.03 -12.28 -19.59
C ARG A 173 4.25 -11.73 -20.30
N ALA A 174 4.33 -10.42 -20.46
CA ALA A 174 5.48 -9.76 -21.10
C ALA A 174 6.78 -10.02 -20.32
N ARG A 175 6.72 -9.97 -18.98
CA ARG A 175 7.86 -10.26 -18.14
C ARG A 175 8.29 -11.73 -18.24
N TRP A 176 7.34 -12.66 -18.24
CA TRP A 176 7.62 -14.07 -18.44
C TRP A 176 8.26 -14.35 -19.79
N GLU A 177 7.69 -13.80 -20.86
CA GLU A 177 8.25 -13.97 -22.22
C GLU A 177 9.69 -13.47 -22.31
N LYS A 178 9.97 -12.32 -21.72
CA LYS A 178 11.32 -11.73 -21.67
C LYS A 178 12.32 -12.57 -20.88
N GLU A 179 11.93 -13.12 -19.72
CA GLU A 179 12.85 -13.76 -18.79
C GLU A 179 12.96 -15.27 -19.00
N VAL A 180 11.93 -15.92 -19.53
CA VAL A 180 11.84 -17.37 -19.66
C VAL A 180 11.51 -17.84 -21.07
N GLY A 181 10.63 -17.12 -21.75
CA GLY A 181 10.12 -17.45 -23.09
C GLY A 181 8.94 -18.43 -23.08
N GLY A 182 8.12 -18.35 -24.13
CA GLY A 182 6.94 -19.17 -24.34
C GLY A 182 5.80 -18.92 -23.36
N GLU A 183 4.74 -19.71 -23.44
CA GLU A 183 3.54 -19.47 -22.63
C GLU A 183 3.76 -19.69 -21.13
N MET A 184 3.12 -18.86 -20.31
CA MET A 184 3.04 -19.06 -18.87
C MET A 184 2.27 -20.35 -18.54
N PRO A 185 2.74 -21.16 -17.56
CA PRO A 185 2.04 -22.37 -17.14
C PRO A 185 0.62 -22.06 -16.63
N ARG A 186 -0.36 -22.83 -17.10
CA ARG A 186 -1.78 -22.64 -16.76
C ARG A 186 -2.33 -23.71 -15.82
N ILE A 187 -1.65 -24.84 -15.69
CA ILE A 187 -2.07 -25.99 -14.88
C ILE A 187 -1.19 -26.08 -13.64
N VAL A 188 -1.82 -26.11 -12.48
CA VAL A 188 -1.11 -26.35 -11.20
C VAL A 188 -0.58 -27.79 -11.19
N ASN A 189 0.71 -27.95 -11.34
CA ASN A 189 1.37 -29.25 -11.29
C ASN A 189 2.76 -29.13 -10.63
N TRP A 190 2.84 -29.46 -9.37
CA TRP A 190 4.09 -29.40 -8.62
C TRP A 190 5.16 -30.45 -9.03
N LYS A 191 4.81 -31.37 -9.93
CA LYS A 191 5.79 -32.30 -10.57
C LYS A 191 6.36 -31.71 -11.85
N ASP A 192 5.78 -30.66 -12.40
CA ASP A 192 6.23 -29.97 -13.60
C ASP A 192 7.27 -28.88 -13.23
N GLU A 193 8.48 -29.01 -13.78
CA GLU A 193 9.56 -28.06 -13.53
C GLU A 193 9.24 -26.65 -14.04
N ARG A 194 8.45 -26.54 -15.11
CA ARG A 194 8.01 -25.24 -15.64
C ARG A 194 7.03 -24.54 -14.70
N TRP A 195 6.12 -25.31 -14.04
CA TRP A 195 5.27 -24.76 -12.98
C TRP A 195 6.08 -24.28 -11.77
N LYS A 196 7.05 -25.09 -11.32
CA LYS A 196 7.94 -24.71 -10.21
C LYS A 196 8.76 -23.47 -10.54
N LEU A 197 9.30 -23.39 -11.77
CA LEU A 197 10.00 -22.18 -12.24
C LEU A 197 9.10 -20.96 -12.20
N PHE A 198 7.85 -21.09 -12.64
CA PHE A 198 6.88 -20.00 -12.60
C PHE A 198 6.62 -19.51 -11.17
N GLN A 199 6.49 -20.41 -10.19
CA GLN A 199 6.33 -20.01 -8.79
C GLN A 199 7.58 -19.28 -8.26
N ARG A 200 8.79 -19.76 -8.56
CA ARG A 200 10.02 -19.04 -8.19
C ARG A 200 10.09 -17.65 -8.83
N LYS A 201 9.74 -17.53 -10.10
CA LYS A 201 9.70 -16.23 -10.77
C LYS A 201 8.72 -15.26 -10.14
N ARG A 202 7.56 -15.72 -9.68
CA ARG A 202 6.62 -14.88 -8.96
C ARG A 202 7.19 -14.34 -7.64
N GLU A 203 7.96 -15.17 -6.92
CA GLU A 203 8.64 -14.73 -5.70
C GLU A 203 9.72 -13.70 -6.01
N GLU A 204 10.56 -13.96 -7.03
CA GLU A 204 11.57 -13.01 -7.51
C GLU A 204 10.92 -11.66 -7.93
N TRP A 205 9.83 -11.70 -8.67
CA TRP A 205 9.12 -10.49 -9.11
C TRP A 205 8.53 -9.69 -7.96
N LEU A 206 8.04 -10.37 -6.92
CA LEU A 206 7.57 -9.70 -5.71
C LEU A 206 8.74 -9.08 -4.94
N GLN A 207 9.86 -9.81 -4.84
CA GLN A 207 11.09 -9.28 -4.23
C GLN A 207 11.58 -8.03 -4.94
N ASP A 208 11.62 -8.02 -6.29
CA ASP A 208 12.01 -6.85 -7.08
C ASP A 208 11.09 -5.65 -6.81
N TYR A 209 9.78 -5.91 -6.70
CA TYR A 209 8.82 -4.86 -6.34
C TYR A 209 9.07 -4.30 -4.93
N MET A 210 9.31 -5.18 -3.97
CA MET A 210 9.60 -4.76 -2.59
C MET A 210 10.93 -3.99 -2.51
N GLN A 211 11.94 -4.42 -3.28
CA GLN A 211 13.21 -3.67 -3.37
C GLN A 211 12.99 -2.29 -3.98
N TYR A 212 12.19 -2.20 -5.06
CA TYR A 212 11.84 -0.91 -5.66
C TYR A 212 11.17 0.04 -4.68
N ILE A 213 10.24 -0.46 -3.85
CA ILE A 213 9.56 0.35 -2.81
C ILE A 213 10.55 0.73 -1.70
N TYR A 214 11.38 -0.21 -1.24
CA TYR A 214 12.41 0.08 -0.24
C TYR A 214 13.34 1.21 -0.72
N ASP A 215 13.81 1.13 -1.95
CA ASP A 215 14.67 2.15 -2.55
C ASP A 215 13.92 3.49 -2.65
N SER A 216 12.64 3.47 -3.00
CA SER A 216 11.79 4.67 -3.07
C SER A 216 11.66 5.36 -1.71
N VAL A 217 11.47 4.59 -0.64
CA VAL A 217 11.42 5.12 0.75
C VAL A 217 12.76 5.68 1.20
N LYS A 218 13.88 5.12 0.72
CA LYS A 218 15.24 5.58 1.09
C LYS A 218 15.71 6.80 0.31
N MET A 219 15.07 7.10 -0.82
CA MET A 219 15.42 8.24 -1.68
C MET A 219 14.82 9.57 -1.21
N VAL A 220 13.84 9.54 -0.31
CA VAL A 220 13.07 10.70 0.17
C VAL A 220 13.37 11.08 1.61
#